data_dfb8591ee17d4686290f474a10e2b843
#
_entry.id   dfb8591ee17d4686290f474a10e2b843
#
_cell.length_a   1.000
_cell.length_b   1.000
_cell.length_c   1.000
_cell.angle_alpha   90.00
_cell.angle_beta   90.00
_cell.angle_gamma   90.00
#
_symmetry.space_group_name_H-M   'P 1'
#
loop_
_entity.id
_entity.type
_entity.pdbx_description
1 polymer ?
#
loop_
_entity_poly.entity_id
_entity_poly.type
_entity_poly.pdbx_seq_one_letter_code
_entity_poly.pdbx_strand_id
1 'polypeptide(L)' 'MEEDIYLDKLVRRDIKPTAIRLLVIKEMMQAERAVSLLDLETLLDTVDKSTISRTIALFLSHHLIH' A
#
# COMPACT_ATOMS: atom_id res chain seq x y z
N MET A 1 12.04 1.59 -13.60
CA MET A 1 10.61 1.87 -13.77
C MET A 1 9.98 2.13 -12.41
N GLU A 2 8.89 2.88 -12.38
CA GLU A 2 8.22 3.26 -11.11
C GLU A 2 7.86 2.05 -10.24
N GLU A 3 7.41 0.98 -10.87
CA GLU A 3 6.98 -0.22 -10.16
C GLU A 3 8.11 -0.91 -9.40
N ASP A 4 9.34 -0.78 -9.89
CA ASP A 4 10.50 -1.37 -9.22
C ASP A 4 10.80 -0.68 -7.90
N ILE A 5 10.50 0.63 -7.80
CA ILE A 5 10.68 1.39 -6.56
C ILE A 5 9.76 0.86 -5.46
N TYR A 6 8.50 0.61 -5.80
CA TYR A 6 7.52 0.11 -4.85
C TYR A 6 7.81 -1.33 -4.45
N LEU A 7 8.21 -2.15 -5.42
CA LEU A 7 8.63 -3.53 -5.19
C LEU A 7 9.80 -3.56 -4.20
N ASP A 8 10.81 -2.75 -4.44
CA ASP A 8 11.99 -2.66 -3.60
C ASP A 8 11.64 -2.23 -2.17
N LYS A 9 10.73 -1.27 -2.03
CA LYS A 9 10.29 -0.83 -0.70
C LYS A 9 9.66 -1.95 0.11
N LEU A 10 8.84 -2.77 -0.53
CA LEU A 10 8.21 -3.91 0.14
C LEU A 10 9.23 -4.95 0.54
N VAL A 11 10.13 -5.30 -0.35
CA VAL A 11 11.15 -6.32 -0.11
C VAL A 11 12.08 -5.89 1.02
N ARG A 12 12.47 -4.63 1.06
CA ARG A 12 13.35 -4.10 2.12
C ARG A 12 12.70 -4.16 3.50
N ARG A 13 11.39 -4.14 3.57
CA ARG A 13 10.65 -4.24 4.83
C ARG A 13 10.18 -5.67 5.10
N ASP A 14 10.73 -6.63 4.36
CA ASP A 14 10.41 -8.04 4.53
C ASP A 14 8.93 -8.34 4.26
N ILE A 15 8.35 -7.62 3.31
CA ILE A 15 6.97 -7.81 2.88
C ILE A 15 6.98 -8.44 1.49
N LYS A 16 6.33 -9.58 1.35
CA LYS A 16 6.23 -10.24 0.06
C LYS A 16 5.35 -9.40 -0.88
N PRO A 17 5.86 -9.00 -2.06
CA PRO A 17 5.07 -8.21 -3.00
C PRO A 17 3.93 -9.02 -3.60
N THR A 18 2.75 -8.40 -3.61
CA THR A 18 1.57 -8.91 -4.32
C THR A 18 0.97 -7.76 -5.11
N ALA A 19 0.11 -8.08 -6.07
CA ALA A 19 -0.53 -7.05 -6.90
C ALA A 19 -1.27 -6.01 -6.04
N ILE A 20 -2.01 -6.48 -5.03
CA ILE A 20 -2.76 -5.60 -4.12
C ILE A 20 -1.82 -4.73 -3.29
N ARG A 21 -0.75 -5.31 -2.75
CA ARG A 21 0.21 -4.57 -1.94
C ARG A 21 0.94 -3.51 -2.76
N LEU A 22 1.31 -3.83 -3.98
CA LEU A 22 1.94 -2.86 -4.88
C LEU A 22 0.98 -1.73 -5.22
N LEU A 23 -0.28 -2.06 -5.49
CA LEU A 23 -1.30 -1.07 -5.82
C LEU A 23 -1.53 -0.11 -4.65
N VAL A 24 -1.67 -0.64 -3.44
CA VAL A 24 -1.89 0.18 -2.24
C VAL A 24 -0.71 1.10 -1.97
N ILE A 25 0.53 0.57 -1.99
CA ILE A 25 1.70 1.41 -1.71
C ILE A 25 1.89 2.47 -2.80
N LYS A 26 1.60 2.14 -4.04
CA LYS A 26 1.70 3.09 -5.15
C LYS A 26 0.75 4.27 -4.93
N GLU A 27 -0.49 4.00 -4.57
CA GLU A 27 -1.46 5.06 -4.31
C GLU A 27 -1.03 5.93 -3.13
N MET A 28 -0.53 5.32 -2.06
CA MET A 28 -0.06 6.05 -0.89
C MET A 28 1.15 6.93 -1.19
N MET A 29 2.08 6.42 -1.98
CA MET A 29 3.31 7.16 -2.31
C MET A 29 3.08 8.28 -3.30
N GLN A 30 2.07 8.16 -4.15
CA GLN A 30 1.73 9.19 -5.13
C GLN A 30 0.89 10.32 -4.55
N ALA A 31 0.29 10.11 -3.38
CA ALA A 31 -0.50 11.15 -2.72
C ALA A 31 0.42 12.25 -2.20
N GLU A 32 0.04 13.50 -2.39
CA GLU A 32 0.80 14.65 -1.90
C GLU A 32 0.63 14.85 -0.41
N ARG A 33 -0.34 14.19 0.18
CA ARG A 33 -0.65 14.27 1.60
C ARG A 33 -0.97 12.87 2.12
N ALA A 34 -1.07 12.75 3.44
CA ALA A 34 -1.44 11.47 4.05
C ALA A 34 -2.79 10.99 3.51
N VAL A 35 -2.85 9.71 3.19
CA VAL A 35 -4.04 9.07 2.65
C VAL A 35 -4.70 8.27 3.75
N SER A 36 -5.99 8.50 3.96
CA SER A 36 -6.77 7.75 4.93
C SER A 36 -7.26 6.44 4.31
N LEU A 37 -7.72 5.52 5.17
CA LEU A 37 -8.35 4.29 4.71
C LEU A 37 -9.54 4.57 3.80
N LEU A 38 -10.32 5.59 4.13
CA LEU A 38 -11.48 5.98 3.32
C LEU A 38 -11.06 6.44 1.93
N ASP A 39 -9.97 7.20 1.85
CA ASP A 39 -9.43 7.65 0.56
C ASP A 39 -9.01 6.46 -0.29
N LEU A 40 -8.34 5.48 0.32
CA LEU A 40 -7.92 4.26 -0.39
C LEU A 40 -9.12 3.44 -0.86
N GLU A 41 -10.15 3.33 -0.05
CA GLU A 41 -11.37 2.62 -0.43
C GLU A 41 -12.05 3.26 -1.63
N THR A 42 -11.99 4.59 -1.72
CA THR A 42 -12.54 5.33 -2.85
C THR A 42 -11.70 5.13 -4.11
N LEU A 43 -10.38 5.20 -3.98
CA LEU A 43 -9.46 5.04 -5.10
C LEU A 43 -9.40 3.60 -5.61
N LEU A 44 -9.57 2.64 -4.73
CA LEU A 44 -9.46 1.21 -5.03
C LEU A 44 -10.81 0.52 -4.84
N ASP A 45 -11.84 1.08 -5.42
CA ASP A 45 -13.21 0.59 -5.23
C ASP A 45 -13.44 -0.84 -5.72
N THR A 46 -12.56 -1.35 -6.57
CA THR A 46 -12.59 -2.73 -7.03
C THR A 46 -11.97 -3.71 -6.05
N VAL A 47 -11.32 -3.21 -5.00
CA VAL A 47 -10.64 -4.02 -4.00
C VAL A 47 -11.50 -4.09 -2.73
N ASP A 48 -11.61 -5.28 -2.15
CA ASP A 48 -12.34 -5.48 -0.90
C ASP A 48 -11.74 -4.61 0.22
N LYS A 49 -12.61 -3.93 0.97
CA LYS A 49 -12.23 -3.10 2.10
C LYS A 49 -11.40 -3.86 3.14
N SER A 50 -11.76 -5.11 3.39
CA SER A 50 -11.03 -5.97 4.32
C SER A 50 -9.60 -6.20 3.86
N THR A 51 -9.40 -6.38 2.56
CA THR A 51 -8.08 -6.57 1.98
C THR A 51 -7.24 -5.31 2.12
N ILE A 52 -7.81 -4.14 1.86
CA ILE A 52 -7.12 -2.85 2.00
C ILE A 52 -6.71 -2.63 3.46
N SER A 53 -7.62 -2.86 4.38
CA SER A 53 -7.38 -2.69 5.82
C SER A 53 -6.25 -3.62 6.30
N ARG A 54 -6.26 -4.88 5.88
CA ARG A 54 -5.20 -5.83 6.23
C ARG A 54 -3.86 -5.45 5.64
N THR A 55 -3.86 -4.92 4.43
CA THR A 55 -2.64 -4.48 3.77
C THR A 55 -2.02 -3.30 4.51
N ILE A 56 -2.83 -2.33 4.93
CA ILE A 56 -2.37 -1.18 5.70
C ILE A 56 -1.82 -1.63 7.05
N ALA A 57 -2.51 -2.54 7.73
CA ALA A 57 -2.06 -3.08 9.01
C ALA A 57 -0.70 -3.77 8.86
N LEU A 58 -0.50 -4.51 7.78
CA LEU A 58 0.76 -5.16 7.47
C LEU A 58 1.87 -4.12 7.28
N PHE A 59 1.60 -3.07 6.53
CA PHE A 59 2.58 -2.00 6.28
C PHE A 59 2.97 -1.30 7.58
N LEU A 60 2.01 -1.04 8.46
CA LEU A 60 2.28 -0.43 9.76
C LEU A 60 3.14 -1.35 10.64
N SER A 61 2.84 -2.64 10.67
CA SER A 61 3.58 -3.59 11.49
C SER A 61 5.01 -3.79 11.02
N HIS A 62 5.28 -3.58 9.75
CA HIS A 62 6.62 -3.66 9.17
C HIS A 62 7.31 -2.31 9.05
N HIS A 63 6.73 -1.26 9.63
CA HIS A 63 7.29 0.10 9.63
C HIS A 63 7.47 0.69 8.23
N LEU A 64 6.70 0.21 7.25
CA LEU A 64 6.75 0.76 5.90
C LEU A 64 6.11 2.14 5.83
N ILE A 65 5.06 2.34 6.63
CA ILE A 65 4.33 3.62 6.74
C ILE A 65 4.18 4.00 8.20
N HIS A 66 3.87 5.25 8.44
CA HIS A 66 3.71 5.80 9.79
C HIS A 66 2.29 6.28 10.05
#